data_8e282bf01fb5e6839e474d70da91d702
#
_entry.id   8e282bf01fb5e6839e474d70da91d702
#
_cell.length_a   1.000
_cell.length_b   1.000
_cell.length_c   1.000
_cell.angle_alpha   90.00
_cell.angle_beta   90.00
_cell.angle_gamma   90.00
#
_symmetry.space_group_name_H-M   'P 1'
#
loop_
_entity.id
_entity.type
_entity.pdbx_description
1 polymer ?
#
loop_
_entity_poly.entity_id
_entity_poly.type
_entity_poly.pdbx_seq_one_letter_code
_entity_poly.pdbx_strand_id
1 'polypeptide(L)'
;MDEYIKITDLHKTYITHSTPLKVLRGVNLSVSKGEIFGIIGFSGAGKSTLARCVNRLETPDSGEILVDGVDILKLPTRELLKERRKIGMIFQTFNLFEAKTVYKNIAYPLEISGVPKAQIKQRVLETAELVGLSDKLKAYPGGLSGGQKQRVGIARALVNNPNVLLSDEATSALDPQTTLQILDLLKQINKSTGITIMMITHELDAIKYTCERMAVLEDGVIIESGIVNEVFGNPLSRTGELFAKVFFEFQKTAISVADGGGI
;
A
#
# COMPACT_ATOMS: atom_id res chain seq x y z
N MET A 1 7.73 -11.02 17.83
CA MET A 1 7.46 -9.72 17.17
C MET A 1 6.01 -9.40 17.40
N ASP A 2 5.69 -8.16 17.79
CA ASP A 2 4.29 -7.79 18.04
C ASP A 2 3.52 -7.75 16.72
N GLU A 3 2.59 -8.68 16.54
CA GLU A 3 1.67 -8.72 15.40
C GLU A 3 0.77 -7.47 15.44
N TYR A 4 1.01 -6.51 14.55
CA TYR A 4 0.28 -5.25 14.53
C TYR A 4 -0.96 -5.29 13.64
N ILE A 5 -0.83 -5.98 12.50
CA ILE A 5 -1.96 -6.39 11.66
C ILE A 5 -1.98 -7.91 11.67
N LYS A 6 -3.11 -8.51 12.06
CA LYS A 6 -3.31 -9.95 12.02
C LYS A 6 -4.60 -10.27 11.29
N ILE A 7 -4.49 -11.13 10.30
CA ILE A 7 -5.60 -11.61 9.48
C ILE A 7 -5.69 -13.12 9.69
N THR A 8 -6.87 -13.61 10.03
CA THR A 8 -7.10 -15.03 10.31
C THR A 8 -8.30 -15.53 9.51
N ASP A 9 -8.07 -16.57 8.70
CA ASP A 9 -9.07 -17.30 7.90
C ASP A 9 -10.03 -16.38 7.14
N LEU A 10 -9.49 -15.38 6.43
CA LEU A 10 -10.27 -14.34 5.76
C LEU A 10 -10.82 -14.83 4.43
N HIS A 11 -12.15 -14.74 4.27
CA HIS A 11 -12.85 -15.12 3.05
C HIS A 11 -13.61 -13.95 2.44
N LYS A 12 -13.60 -13.87 1.09
CA LYS A 12 -14.41 -12.92 0.33
C LYS A 12 -14.85 -13.48 -0.99
N THR A 13 -16.16 -13.42 -1.23
CA THR A 13 -16.80 -13.82 -2.48
C THR A 13 -17.57 -12.63 -3.06
N TYR A 14 -17.44 -12.41 -4.35
CA TYR A 14 -18.30 -11.50 -5.10
C TYR A 14 -19.31 -12.28 -5.91
N ILE A 15 -20.50 -11.75 -6.06
CA ILE A 15 -21.51 -12.32 -6.96
C ILE A 15 -21.47 -11.53 -8.26
N THR A 16 -20.99 -12.15 -9.33
CA THR A 16 -20.89 -11.55 -10.67
C THR A 16 -21.82 -12.30 -11.61
N HIS A 17 -22.83 -11.61 -12.16
CA HIS A 17 -23.82 -12.21 -13.07
C HIS A 17 -24.39 -13.54 -12.54
N SER A 18 -24.77 -13.60 -11.27
CA SER A 18 -25.29 -14.78 -10.56
C SER A 18 -24.27 -15.91 -10.33
N THR A 19 -23.00 -15.72 -10.66
CA THR A 19 -21.94 -16.69 -10.40
C THR A 19 -21.06 -16.21 -9.23
N PRO A 20 -20.86 -17.03 -8.18
CA PRO A 20 -19.98 -16.67 -7.07
C PRO A 20 -18.51 -16.75 -7.51
N LEU A 21 -17.78 -15.65 -7.33
CA LEU A 21 -16.35 -15.56 -7.53
C LEU A 21 -15.67 -15.45 -6.16
N LYS A 22 -15.05 -16.55 -5.69
CA LYS A 22 -14.27 -16.56 -4.45
C LYS A 22 -12.93 -15.90 -4.68
N VAL A 23 -12.75 -14.68 -4.11
CA VAL A 23 -11.54 -13.85 -4.30
C VAL A 23 -10.54 -14.03 -3.16
N LEU A 24 -11.00 -14.19 -1.92
CA LEU A 24 -10.15 -14.59 -0.78
C LEU A 24 -10.68 -15.92 -0.21
N ARG A 25 -9.76 -16.83 0.07
CA ARG A 25 -10.08 -18.23 0.38
C ARG A 25 -9.31 -18.73 1.60
N GLY A 26 -9.53 -18.08 2.78
CA GLY A 26 -8.86 -18.44 4.02
C GLY A 26 -7.49 -17.80 4.15
N VAL A 27 -7.40 -16.50 3.88
CA VAL A 27 -6.13 -15.74 4.00
C VAL A 27 -5.72 -15.63 5.46
N ASN A 28 -4.48 -16.06 5.75
CA ASN A 28 -3.81 -15.87 7.04
C ASN A 28 -2.54 -15.06 6.82
N LEU A 29 -2.38 -13.95 7.56
CA LEU A 29 -1.26 -13.04 7.41
C LEU A 29 -0.99 -12.30 8.72
N SER A 30 0.28 -12.06 9.04
CA SER A 30 0.68 -11.16 10.12
C SER A 30 1.74 -10.16 9.64
N VAL A 31 1.56 -8.89 10.07
CA VAL A 31 2.47 -7.78 9.80
C VAL A 31 2.89 -7.18 11.13
N SER A 32 4.20 -7.00 11.32
CA SER A 32 4.76 -6.48 12.56
C SER A 32 4.64 -4.94 12.62
N LYS A 33 4.66 -4.39 13.82
CA LYS A 33 4.63 -2.94 14.01
C LYS A 33 5.87 -2.28 13.42
N GLY A 34 5.66 -1.22 12.63
CA GLY A 34 6.73 -0.40 12.07
C GLY A 34 7.45 -1.01 10.87
N GLU A 35 7.09 -2.23 10.41
CA GLU A 35 7.70 -2.79 9.21
C GLU A 35 7.04 -2.28 7.91
N ILE A 36 7.79 -2.38 6.82
CA ILE A 36 7.24 -2.29 5.47
C ILE A 36 7.09 -3.71 4.95
N PHE A 37 5.86 -4.20 4.89
CA PHE A 37 5.53 -5.56 4.49
C PHE A 37 4.98 -5.58 3.06
N GLY A 38 5.51 -6.46 2.21
CA GLY A 38 5.13 -6.60 0.81
C GLY A 38 4.11 -7.70 0.57
N ILE A 39 3.15 -7.46 -0.32
CA ILE A 39 2.24 -8.49 -0.84
C ILE A 39 2.33 -8.48 -2.35
N ILE A 40 2.78 -9.60 -2.92
CA ILE A 40 2.84 -9.78 -4.37
C ILE A 40 1.83 -10.84 -4.83
N GLY A 41 1.53 -10.82 -6.11
CA GLY A 41 0.67 -11.80 -6.79
C GLY A 41 0.26 -11.30 -8.16
N PHE A 42 -0.23 -12.18 -9.02
CA PHE A 42 -0.72 -11.80 -10.33
C PHE A 42 -1.97 -10.91 -10.26
N SER A 43 -2.30 -10.28 -11.40
CA SER A 43 -3.58 -9.57 -11.52
C SER A 43 -4.74 -10.52 -11.26
N GLY A 44 -5.71 -10.11 -10.46
CA GLY A 44 -6.84 -10.94 -10.06
C GLY A 44 -6.60 -11.86 -8.85
N ALA A 45 -5.39 -11.94 -8.29
CA ALA A 45 -5.11 -12.79 -7.11
C ALA A 45 -5.84 -12.37 -5.82
N GLY A 46 -6.48 -11.18 -5.78
CA GLY A 46 -7.23 -10.70 -4.62
C GLY A 46 -6.50 -9.63 -3.79
N LYS A 47 -5.34 -9.14 -4.24
CA LYS A 47 -4.49 -8.19 -3.49
C LYS A 47 -5.22 -6.91 -3.06
N SER A 48 -5.85 -6.20 -3.99
CA SER A 48 -6.59 -4.95 -3.67
C SER A 48 -7.83 -5.24 -2.81
N THR A 49 -8.48 -6.40 -2.99
CA THR A 49 -9.57 -6.85 -2.12
C THR A 49 -9.07 -7.06 -0.69
N LEU A 50 -7.91 -7.69 -0.52
CA LEU A 50 -7.28 -7.88 0.79
C LEU A 50 -6.99 -6.53 1.47
N ALA A 51 -6.35 -5.58 0.77
CA ALA A 51 -6.12 -4.23 1.32
C ALA A 51 -7.41 -3.53 1.73
N ARG A 52 -8.45 -3.62 0.90
CA ARG A 52 -9.76 -3.01 1.19
C ARG A 52 -10.49 -3.70 2.34
N CYS A 53 -10.25 -4.97 2.59
CA CYS A 53 -10.75 -5.65 3.78
C CYS A 53 -10.05 -5.16 5.06
N VAL A 54 -8.72 -4.88 5.00
CA VAL A 54 -7.96 -4.41 6.18
C VAL A 54 -8.46 -3.07 6.71
N ASN A 55 -8.98 -2.17 5.87
CA ASN A 55 -9.62 -0.94 6.33
C ASN A 55 -11.15 -1.01 6.28
N ARG A 56 -11.69 -2.22 6.02
CA ARG A 56 -13.12 -2.53 5.90
C ARG A 56 -13.85 -1.62 4.89
N LEU A 57 -13.16 -1.17 3.82
CA LEU A 57 -13.83 -0.62 2.64
C LEU A 57 -14.61 -1.71 1.91
N GLU A 58 -14.08 -2.95 1.93
CA GLU A 58 -14.79 -4.17 1.58
C GLU A 58 -15.06 -4.97 2.85
N THR A 59 -16.29 -5.45 3.03
CA THR A 59 -16.63 -6.32 4.14
C THR A 59 -16.38 -7.76 3.71
N PRO A 60 -15.49 -8.52 4.38
CA PRO A 60 -15.30 -9.95 4.12
C PRO A 60 -16.54 -10.76 4.50
N ASP A 61 -16.64 -11.98 3.99
CA ASP A 61 -17.74 -12.89 4.29
C ASP A 61 -17.56 -13.57 5.65
N SER A 62 -16.28 -13.89 5.99
CA SER A 62 -15.89 -14.47 7.28
C SER A 62 -14.41 -14.23 7.56
N GLY A 63 -13.96 -14.58 8.76
CA GLY A 63 -12.60 -14.41 9.26
C GLY A 63 -12.49 -13.31 10.29
N GLU A 64 -11.25 -12.98 10.65
CA GLU A 64 -10.93 -11.94 11.62
C GLU A 64 -9.83 -11.02 11.10
N ILE A 65 -9.93 -9.72 11.40
CA ILE A 65 -8.87 -8.74 11.11
C ILE A 65 -8.62 -7.91 12.37
N LEU A 66 -7.48 -8.13 13.00
CA LEU A 66 -7.01 -7.32 14.12
C LEU A 66 -6.03 -6.26 13.61
N VAL A 67 -6.24 -5.00 14.02
CA VAL A 67 -5.29 -3.90 13.82
C VAL A 67 -5.03 -3.29 15.19
N ASP A 68 -3.78 -3.33 15.65
CA ASP A 68 -3.40 -2.89 17.00
C ASP A 68 -4.26 -3.59 18.09
N GLY A 69 -4.51 -4.88 17.93
CA GLY A 69 -5.35 -5.68 18.82
C GLY A 69 -6.86 -5.45 18.71
N VAL A 70 -7.32 -4.52 17.85
CA VAL A 70 -8.75 -4.21 17.67
C VAL A 70 -9.30 -4.99 16.47
N ASP A 71 -10.34 -5.81 16.70
CA ASP A 71 -11.07 -6.48 15.62
C ASP A 71 -11.96 -5.48 14.86
N ILE A 72 -11.47 -5.04 13.71
CA ILE A 72 -12.17 -4.03 12.90
C ILE A 72 -13.48 -4.54 12.29
N LEU A 73 -13.65 -5.87 12.18
CA LEU A 73 -14.86 -6.46 11.59
C LEU A 73 -16.05 -6.41 12.54
N LYS A 74 -15.80 -6.45 13.85
CA LYS A 74 -16.83 -6.40 14.90
C LYS A 74 -17.25 -4.99 15.31
N LEU A 75 -16.51 -3.96 14.84
CA LEU A 75 -16.80 -2.58 15.24
C LEU A 75 -18.12 -2.07 14.66
N PRO A 76 -18.94 -1.36 15.48
CA PRO A 76 -20.07 -0.57 14.98
C PRO A 76 -19.55 0.60 14.13
N THR A 77 -20.38 1.10 13.22
CA THR A 77 -19.99 2.12 12.22
C THR A 77 -19.28 3.33 12.82
N ARG A 78 -19.74 3.83 13.97
CA ARG A 78 -19.15 5.00 14.63
C ARG A 78 -17.70 4.76 15.09
N GLU A 79 -17.42 3.58 15.62
CA GLU A 79 -16.09 3.18 16.08
C GLU A 79 -15.19 2.85 14.91
N LEU A 80 -15.71 2.15 13.90
CA LEU A 80 -15.00 1.88 12.65
C LEU A 80 -14.51 3.16 11.98
N LEU A 81 -15.32 4.22 11.93
CA LEU A 81 -14.90 5.52 11.38
C LEU A 81 -13.73 6.14 12.15
N LYS A 82 -13.63 5.89 13.46
CA LYS A 82 -12.47 6.34 14.26
C LYS A 82 -11.22 5.51 13.94
N GLU A 83 -11.36 4.18 13.84
CA GLU A 83 -10.23 3.30 13.51
C GLU A 83 -9.73 3.54 12.08
N ARG A 84 -10.62 3.77 11.10
CA ARG A 84 -10.23 4.14 9.72
C ARG A 84 -9.35 5.40 9.64
N ARG A 85 -9.46 6.33 10.59
CA ARG A 85 -8.58 7.52 10.62
C ARG A 85 -7.13 7.17 10.97
N LYS A 86 -6.92 6.01 11.63
CA LYS A 86 -5.60 5.48 11.98
C LYS A 86 -4.99 4.64 10.84
N ILE A 87 -5.76 4.39 9.77
CA ILE A 87 -5.35 3.60 8.60
C ILE A 87 -5.42 4.50 7.37
N GLY A 88 -4.27 4.97 6.90
CA GLY A 88 -4.16 5.68 5.62
C GLY A 88 -4.22 4.71 4.45
N MET A 89 -4.72 5.16 3.30
CA MET A 89 -4.70 4.36 2.07
C MET A 89 -4.26 5.19 0.87
N ILE A 90 -3.28 4.68 0.15
CA ILE A 90 -2.81 5.16 -1.13
C ILE A 90 -3.40 4.25 -2.20
N PHE A 91 -4.05 4.84 -3.20
CA PHE A 91 -4.74 4.14 -4.27
C PHE A 91 -3.90 4.13 -5.55
N GLN A 92 -4.10 3.13 -6.37
CA GLN A 92 -3.49 2.98 -7.70
C GLN A 92 -3.78 4.18 -8.60
N THR A 93 -5.02 4.68 -8.63
CA THR A 93 -5.48 5.80 -9.45
C THR A 93 -5.60 7.04 -8.61
N PHE A 94 -4.57 7.61 -8.06
CA PHE A 94 -4.49 8.83 -7.25
C PHE A 94 -5.77 9.26 -6.49
N ASN A 95 -6.95 9.10 -7.06
CA ASN A 95 -8.30 9.41 -6.53
C ASN A 95 -8.41 10.85 -6.00
N LEU A 96 -7.79 11.82 -6.69
CA LEU A 96 -7.81 13.21 -6.28
C LEU A 96 -9.13 13.88 -6.67
N PHE A 97 -9.55 14.85 -5.88
CA PHE A 97 -10.64 15.74 -6.23
C PHE A 97 -10.14 16.76 -7.25
N GLU A 98 -10.43 16.57 -8.52
CA GLU A 98 -9.96 17.41 -9.64
C GLU A 98 -10.36 18.89 -9.49
N ALA A 99 -11.54 19.17 -8.94
CA ALA A 99 -12.05 20.52 -8.69
C ALA A 99 -11.51 21.18 -7.39
N LYS A 100 -10.60 20.48 -6.67
CA LYS A 100 -9.99 21.00 -5.44
C LYS A 100 -8.49 21.18 -5.62
N THR A 101 -7.93 22.23 -5.00
CA THR A 101 -6.48 22.43 -4.97
C THR A 101 -5.77 21.31 -4.19
N VAL A 102 -4.45 21.22 -4.31
CA VAL A 102 -3.59 20.33 -3.50
C VAL A 102 -3.89 20.53 -2.01
N TYR A 103 -3.90 21.79 -1.53
CA TYR A 103 -4.22 22.10 -0.15
C TYR A 103 -5.57 21.47 0.27
N LYS A 104 -6.63 21.67 -0.52
CA LYS A 104 -7.96 21.14 -0.22
C LYS A 104 -8.05 19.63 -0.31
N ASN A 105 -7.28 18.99 -1.19
CA ASN A 105 -7.16 17.54 -1.24
C ASN A 105 -6.55 16.98 0.04
N ILE A 106 -5.45 17.58 0.52
CA ILE A 106 -4.77 17.17 1.75
C ILE A 106 -5.63 17.51 3.00
N ALA A 107 -6.29 18.66 3.03
CA ALA A 107 -7.12 19.09 4.16
C ALA A 107 -8.38 18.24 4.37
N TYR A 108 -8.90 17.64 3.30
CA TYR A 108 -10.21 16.98 3.30
C TYR A 108 -10.39 15.92 4.41
N PRO A 109 -9.44 14.98 4.65
CA PRO A 109 -9.57 14.02 5.75
C PRO A 109 -9.67 14.67 7.13
N LEU A 110 -8.99 15.79 7.34
CA LEU A 110 -9.05 16.54 8.61
C LEU A 110 -10.41 17.23 8.77
N GLU A 111 -10.94 17.81 7.68
CA GLU A 111 -12.26 18.48 7.66
C GLU A 111 -13.37 17.50 8.05
N ILE A 112 -13.44 16.32 7.40
CA ILE A 112 -14.46 15.30 7.71
C ILE A 112 -14.22 14.64 9.07
N SER A 113 -13.01 14.73 9.62
CA SER A 113 -12.67 14.26 10.96
C SER A 113 -13.08 15.24 12.06
N GLY A 114 -13.55 16.45 11.70
CA GLY A 114 -13.94 17.47 12.65
C GLY A 114 -12.76 18.17 13.34
N VAL A 115 -11.56 18.15 12.73
CA VAL A 115 -10.38 18.84 13.27
C VAL A 115 -10.61 20.36 13.22
N PRO A 116 -10.28 21.12 14.28
CA PRO A 116 -10.43 22.56 14.30
C PRO A 116 -9.66 23.24 13.16
N LYS A 117 -10.28 24.22 12.48
CA LYS A 117 -9.71 24.92 11.31
C LYS A 117 -8.29 25.47 11.55
N ALA A 118 -8.01 25.95 12.77
CA ALA A 118 -6.68 26.47 13.12
C ALA A 118 -5.59 25.40 13.02
N GLN A 119 -5.90 24.15 13.37
CA GLN A 119 -4.97 23.02 13.31
C GLN A 119 -4.83 22.45 11.89
N ILE A 120 -5.88 22.52 11.06
CA ILE A 120 -5.86 22.00 9.68
C ILE A 120 -4.75 22.64 8.87
N LYS A 121 -4.62 23.98 8.93
CA LYS A 121 -3.60 24.69 8.16
C LYS A 121 -2.19 24.20 8.49
N GLN A 122 -1.88 24.08 9.77
CA GLN A 122 -0.56 23.64 10.22
C GLN A 122 -0.25 22.22 9.72
N ARG A 123 -1.16 21.26 9.98
CA ARG A 123 -0.98 19.87 9.57
C ARG A 123 -0.84 19.71 8.06
N VAL A 124 -1.60 20.47 7.28
CA VAL A 124 -1.49 20.45 5.80
C VAL A 124 -0.12 20.95 5.35
N LEU A 125 0.39 22.04 5.96
CA LEU A 125 1.71 22.57 5.61
C LEU A 125 2.82 21.57 5.96
N GLU A 126 2.81 21.01 7.18
CA GLU A 126 3.78 19.99 7.63
C GLU A 126 3.75 18.75 6.72
N THR A 127 2.54 18.27 6.39
CA THR A 127 2.41 17.08 5.52
C THR A 127 2.84 17.38 4.08
N ALA A 128 2.55 18.57 3.57
CA ALA A 128 2.97 18.98 2.23
C ALA A 128 4.51 19.13 2.13
N GLU A 129 5.15 19.62 3.19
CA GLU A 129 6.61 19.66 3.30
C GLU A 129 7.22 18.25 3.30
N LEU A 130 6.66 17.35 4.12
CA LEU A 130 7.10 15.95 4.20
C LEU A 130 7.11 15.25 2.83
N VAL A 131 6.13 15.53 1.97
CA VAL A 131 6.04 14.93 0.63
C VAL A 131 6.65 15.79 -0.47
N GLY A 132 7.25 16.96 -0.15
CA GLY A 132 7.91 17.86 -1.11
C GLY A 132 6.94 18.60 -2.04
N LEU A 133 5.79 19.08 -1.51
CA LEU A 133 4.75 19.79 -2.28
C LEU A 133 4.42 21.18 -1.73
N SER A 134 5.29 21.80 -0.92
CA SER A 134 5.05 23.11 -0.28
C SER A 134 4.74 24.21 -1.29
N ASP A 135 5.38 24.19 -2.47
CA ASP A 135 5.23 25.17 -3.57
C ASP A 135 3.96 24.91 -4.42
N LYS A 136 3.31 23.74 -4.28
CA LYS A 136 2.18 23.29 -5.11
C LYS A 136 0.81 23.40 -4.45
N LEU A 137 0.72 23.90 -3.21
CA LEU A 137 -0.52 23.92 -2.43
C LEU A 137 -1.72 24.59 -3.12
N LYS A 138 -1.46 25.59 -3.98
CA LYS A 138 -2.48 26.32 -4.73
C LYS A 138 -2.81 25.67 -6.09
N ALA A 139 -2.00 24.72 -6.56
CA ALA A 139 -2.21 24.05 -7.83
C ALA A 139 -3.43 23.10 -7.77
N TYR A 140 -3.98 22.81 -8.95
CA TYR A 140 -5.01 21.80 -9.14
C TYR A 140 -4.40 20.51 -9.72
N PRO A 141 -5.01 19.34 -9.50
CA PRO A 141 -4.47 18.06 -9.99
C PRO A 141 -4.16 18.04 -11.49
N GLY A 142 -4.98 18.70 -12.33
CA GLY A 142 -4.75 18.77 -13.77
C GLY A 142 -3.42 19.42 -14.18
N GLY A 143 -2.82 20.26 -13.32
CA GLY A 143 -1.52 20.91 -13.56
C GLY A 143 -0.33 20.17 -12.93
N LEU A 144 -0.51 18.95 -12.40
CA LEU A 144 0.53 18.17 -11.72
C LEU A 144 1.03 17.01 -12.58
N SER A 145 2.31 16.67 -12.45
CA SER A 145 2.84 15.41 -12.98
C SER A 145 2.26 14.18 -12.23
N GLY A 146 2.38 12.98 -12.81
CA GLY A 146 1.95 11.74 -12.16
C GLY A 146 2.55 11.54 -10.78
N GLY A 147 3.85 11.74 -10.63
CA GLY A 147 4.54 11.65 -9.33
C GLY A 147 4.07 12.71 -8.34
N GLN A 148 3.77 13.94 -8.77
CA GLN A 148 3.19 14.97 -7.91
C GLN A 148 1.77 14.60 -7.47
N LYS A 149 0.93 14.08 -8.36
CA LYS A 149 -0.40 13.55 -8.01
C LYS A 149 -0.30 12.44 -6.96
N GLN A 150 0.66 11.53 -7.13
CA GLN A 150 0.90 10.46 -6.16
C GLN A 150 1.33 11.00 -4.80
N ARG A 151 2.23 11.99 -4.77
CA ARG A 151 2.63 12.67 -3.52
C ARG A 151 1.44 13.35 -2.83
N VAL A 152 0.50 13.94 -3.58
CA VAL A 152 -0.77 14.46 -3.00
C VAL A 152 -1.61 13.33 -2.39
N GLY A 153 -1.71 12.17 -3.06
CA GLY A 153 -2.38 10.99 -2.56
C GLY A 153 -1.76 10.48 -1.24
N ILE A 154 -0.43 10.41 -1.20
CA ILE A 154 0.34 10.05 0.01
C ILE A 154 0.10 11.06 1.13
N ALA A 155 0.20 12.36 0.86
CA ALA A 155 -0.04 13.41 1.84
C ALA A 155 -1.46 13.32 2.43
N ARG A 156 -2.46 13.10 1.57
CA ARG A 156 -3.85 12.92 2.01
C ARG A 156 -4.03 11.68 2.91
N ALA A 157 -3.31 10.60 2.63
CA ALA A 157 -3.34 9.40 3.47
C ALA A 157 -2.67 9.63 4.83
N LEU A 158 -1.65 10.49 4.90
CA LEU A 158 -0.83 10.71 6.10
C LEU A 158 -1.35 11.82 7.03
N VAL A 159 -2.15 12.76 6.52
CA VAL A 159 -2.48 14.01 7.24
C VAL A 159 -3.21 13.80 8.57
N ASN A 160 -3.86 12.66 8.78
CA ASN A 160 -4.46 12.24 10.05
C ASN A 160 -3.45 11.59 11.02
N ASN A 161 -2.16 11.52 10.69
CA ASN A 161 -1.13 10.79 11.43
C ASN A 161 -1.54 9.32 11.68
N PRO A 162 -1.76 8.54 10.62
CA PRO A 162 -2.16 7.16 10.76
C PRO A 162 -1.01 6.29 11.31
N ASN A 163 -1.37 5.17 11.94
CA ASN A 163 -0.42 4.17 12.41
C ASN A 163 -0.13 3.09 11.35
N VAL A 164 -1.04 2.94 10.39
CA VAL A 164 -0.95 2.01 9.24
C VAL A 164 -1.12 2.77 7.95
N LEU A 165 -0.32 2.44 6.95
CA LEU A 165 -0.45 2.92 5.59
C LEU A 165 -0.60 1.73 4.64
N LEU A 166 -1.75 1.62 3.99
CA LEU A 166 -2.02 0.64 2.95
C LEU A 166 -1.65 1.26 1.60
N SER A 167 -0.78 0.62 0.84
CA SER A 167 -0.34 1.06 -0.48
C SER A 167 -0.82 0.07 -1.53
N ASP A 168 -1.88 0.41 -2.26
CA ASP A 168 -2.47 -0.45 -3.30
C ASP A 168 -1.97 0.00 -4.67
N GLU A 169 -0.94 -0.69 -5.19
CA GLU A 169 -0.29 -0.45 -6.48
C GLU A 169 0.10 1.03 -6.73
N ALA A 170 0.63 1.69 -5.70
CA ALA A 170 0.88 3.13 -5.70
C ALA A 170 1.91 3.62 -6.74
N THR A 171 2.67 2.73 -7.37
CA THR A 171 3.72 3.05 -8.35
C THR A 171 3.41 2.61 -9.77
N SER A 172 2.40 1.78 -9.98
CA SER A 172 2.13 1.10 -11.26
C SER A 172 1.82 2.03 -12.46
N ALA A 173 1.45 3.29 -12.20
CA ALA A 173 1.16 4.30 -13.22
C ALA A 173 2.30 5.32 -13.43
N LEU A 174 3.48 5.06 -12.85
CA LEU A 174 4.61 5.99 -12.84
C LEU A 174 5.77 5.46 -13.69
N ASP A 175 6.62 6.38 -14.17
CA ASP A 175 7.87 6.01 -14.80
C ASP A 175 8.88 5.49 -13.75
N PRO A 176 9.91 4.73 -14.16
CA PRO A 176 10.84 4.08 -13.22
C PRO A 176 11.57 5.06 -12.28
N GLN A 177 11.95 6.25 -12.75
CA GLN A 177 12.63 7.24 -11.93
C GLN A 177 11.69 7.80 -10.87
N THR A 178 10.46 8.11 -11.24
CA THR A 178 9.41 8.59 -10.32
C THR A 178 9.03 7.49 -9.33
N THR A 179 8.96 6.23 -9.77
CA THR A 179 8.73 5.06 -8.90
C THR A 179 9.75 5.01 -7.77
N LEU A 180 11.06 5.07 -8.08
CA LEU A 180 12.12 5.08 -7.06
C LEU A 180 11.95 6.23 -6.07
N GLN A 181 11.63 7.44 -6.55
CA GLN A 181 11.40 8.60 -5.67
C GLN A 181 10.20 8.40 -4.72
N ILE A 182 9.15 7.72 -5.16
CA ILE A 182 8.00 7.40 -4.30
C ILE A 182 8.36 6.31 -3.28
N LEU A 183 9.11 5.28 -3.69
CA LEU A 183 9.57 4.23 -2.78
C LEU A 183 10.51 4.80 -1.71
N ASP A 184 11.45 5.67 -2.08
CA ASP A 184 12.33 6.38 -1.14
C ASP A 184 11.53 7.24 -0.16
N LEU A 185 10.51 7.95 -0.65
CA LEU A 185 9.62 8.73 0.21
C LEU A 185 8.91 7.84 1.23
N LEU A 186 8.37 6.68 0.82
CA LEU A 186 7.71 5.74 1.73
C LEU A 186 8.67 5.18 2.78
N LYS A 187 9.90 4.83 2.39
CA LYS A 187 10.97 4.40 3.33
C LYS A 187 11.32 5.50 4.34
N GLN A 188 11.47 6.73 3.85
CA GLN A 188 11.77 7.89 4.70
C GLN A 188 10.63 8.15 5.72
N ILE A 189 9.37 8.09 5.27
CA ILE A 189 8.20 8.24 6.12
C ILE A 189 8.17 7.13 7.18
N ASN A 190 8.32 5.87 6.78
CA ASN A 190 8.37 4.75 7.72
C ASN A 190 9.48 4.94 8.77
N LYS A 191 10.70 5.25 8.34
CA LYS A 191 11.86 5.45 9.23
C LYS A 191 11.65 6.62 10.20
N SER A 192 11.04 7.72 9.75
CA SER A 192 10.87 8.93 10.57
C SER A 192 9.69 8.87 11.52
N THR A 193 8.63 8.13 11.18
CA THR A 193 7.38 8.10 11.95
C THR A 193 7.12 6.76 12.65
N GLY A 194 7.80 5.68 12.25
CA GLY A 194 7.53 4.32 12.72
C GLY A 194 6.20 3.74 12.22
N ILE A 195 5.60 4.34 11.17
CA ILE A 195 4.34 3.86 10.59
C ILE A 195 4.51 2.46 9.99
N THR A 196 3.54 1.56 10.22
CA THR A 196 3.50 0.25 9.55
C THR A 196 2.98 0.42 8.14
N ILE A 197 3.68 -0.10 7.13
CA ILE A 197 3.27 0.00 5.73
C ILE A 197 2.98 -1.41 5.18
N MET A 198 1.77 -1.63 4.66
CA MET A 198 1.42 -2.81 3.88
C MET A 198 1.38 -2.43 2.40
N MET A 199 2.39 -2.85 1.65
CA MET A 199 2.57 -2.53 0.24
C MET A 199 2.07 -3.66 -0.63
N ILE A 200 1.12 -3.37 -1.50
CA ILE A 200 0.57 -4.29 -2.49
C ILE A 200 1.04 -3.86 -3.87
N THR A 201 1.70 -4.77 -4.58
CA THR A 201 2.21 -4.52 -5.92
C THR A 201 2.40 -5.83 -6.68
N HIS A 202 2.55 -5.73 -7.99
CA HIS A 202 3.06 -6.79 -8.85
C HIS A 202 4.51 -6.52 -9.29
N GLU A 203 5.11 -5.42 -8.83
CA GLU A 203 6.48 -4.99 -9.13
C GLU A 203 7.47 -5.59 -8.12
N LEU A 204 8.26 -6.56 -8.56
CA LEU A 204 9.24 -7.25 -7.70
C LEU A 204 10.33 -6.32 -7.18
N ASP A 205 10.82 -5.43 -8.05
CA ASP A 205 11.88 -4.50 -7.70
C ASP A 205 11.43 -3.54 -6.59
N ALA A 206 10.16 -3.14 -6.60
CA ALA A 206 9.59 -2.32 -5.54
C ALA A 206 9.61 -3.05 -4.18
N ILE A 207 9.24 -4.34 -4.15
CA ILE A 207 9.28 -5.16 -2.93
C ILE A 207 10.71 -5.34 -2.43
N LYS A 208 11.63 -5.75 -3.30
CA LYS A 208 13.05 -5.95 -2.93
C LYS A 208 13.71 -4.68 -2.43
N TYR A 209 13.36 -3.55 -3.03
CA TYR A 209 13.93 -2.27 -2.67
C TYR A 209 13.41 -1.74 -1.32
N THR A 210 12.18 -2.09 -0.96
CA THR A 210 11.46 -1.39 0.11
C THR A 210 11.13 -2.27 1.31
N CYS A 211 10.86 -3.57 1.09
CA CYS A 211 10.32 -4.46 2.11
C CYS A 211 11.40 -5.40 2.67
N GLU A 212 11.30 -5.72 3.96
CA GLU A 212 12.13 -6.76 4.62
C GLU A 212 11.45 -8.13 4.53
N ARG A 213 10.13 -8.14 4.70
CA ARG A 213 9.28 -9.34 4.64
C ARG A 213 8.19 -9.18 3.60
N MET A 214 7.72 -10.30 3.09
CA MET A 214 6.67 -10.33 2.09
C MET A 214 5.80 -11.57 2.19
N ALA A 215 4.69 -11.54 1.48
CA ALA A 215 3.84 -12.69 1.21
C ALA A 215 3.49 -12.79 -0.27
N VAL A 216 3.29 -14.01 -0.76
CA VAL A 216 2.80 -14.30 -2.10
C VAL A 216 1.34 -14.70 -2.01
N LEU A 217 0.46 -13.90 -2.62
CA LEU A 217 -0.96 -14.17 -2.75
C LEU A 217 -1.22 -14.78 -4.14
N GLU A 218 -1.69 -16.01 -4.17
CA GLU A 218 -2.05 -16.73 -5.39
C GLU A 218 -3.46 -17.31 -5.24
N ASP A 219 -4.33 -17.05 -6.21
CA ASP A 219 -5.72 -17.54 -6.23
C ASP A 219 -6.49 -17.34 -4.90
N GLY A 220 -6.28 -16.21 -4.24
CA GLY A 220 -6.95 -15.85 -2.99
C GLY A 220 -6.41 -16.52 -1.73
N VAL A 221 -5.23 -17.13 -1.79
CA VAL A 221 -4.56 -17.79 -0.65
C VAL A 221 -3.14 -17.25 -0.52
N ILE A 222 -2.65 -17.07 0.72
CA ILE A 222 -1.21 -16.85 0.96
C ILE A 222 -0.52 -18.20 0.86
N ILE A 223 0.30 -18.36 -0.16
CA ILE A 223 1.02 -19.61 -0.42
C ILE A 223 2.35 -19.64 0.34
N GLU A 224 3.01 -18.50 0.45
CA GLU A 224 4.25 -18.36 1.19
C GLU A 224 4.40 -16.97 1.79
N SER A 225 5.13 -16.86 2.88
CA SER A 225 5.46 -15.60 3.54
C SER A 225 6.77 -15.74 4.29
N GLY A 226 7.63 -14.73 4.21
CA GLY A 226 8.95 -14.75 4.85
C GLY A 226 9.78 -13.52 4.54
N ILE A 227 11.09 -13.63 4.79
CA ILE A 227 12.08 -12.62 4.42
C ILE A 227 12.17 -12.55 2.89
N VAL A 228 12.17 -11.35 2.33
CA VAL A 228 12.14 -11.12 0.86
C VAL A 228 13.21 -11.94 0.13
N ASN A 229 14.46 -11.92 0.63
CA ASN A 229 15.55 -12.65 -0.01
C ASN A 229 15.41 -14.18 0.07
N GLU A 230 14.78 -14.70 1.12
CA GLU A 230 14.53 -16.14 1.27
C GLU A 230 13.44 -16.60 0.33
N VAL A 231 12.31 -15.87 0.27
CA VAL A 231 11.18 -16.17 -0.63
C VAL A 231 11.61 -16.14 -2.10
N PHE A 232 12.45 -15.17 -2.50
CA PHE A 232 12.95 -15.11 -3.88
C PHE A 232 14.12 -16.09 -4.15
N GLY A 233 14.90 -16.41 -3.13
CA GLY A 233 16.04 -17.35 -3.26
C GLY A 233 15.60 -18.81 -3.37
N ASN A 234 14.47 -19.17 -2.76
CA ASN A 234 13.93 -20.53 -2.75
C ASN A 234 12.39 -20.47 -2.76
N PRO A 235 11.77 -20.01 -3.87
CA PRO A 235 10.33 -19.86 -3.95
C PRO A 235 9.61 -21.21 -3.87
N LEU A 236 8.52 -21.26 -3.10
CA LEU A 236 7.67 -22.45 -2.93
C LEU A 236 6.39 -22.36 -3.77
N SER A 237 6.06 -21.18 -4.27
CA SER A 237 4.86 -20.94 -5.08
C SER A 237 5.20 -20.84 -6.56
N ARG A 238 4.26 -21.24 -7.43
CA ARG A 238 4.37 -21.04 -8.88
C ARG A 238 4.56 -19.55 -9.22
N THR A 239 3.86 -18.68 -8.51
CA THR A 239 3.98 -17.22 -8.65
C THR A 239 5.38 -16.77 -8.24
N GLY A 240 5.90 -17.23 -7.10
CA GLY A 240 7.27 -16.95 -6.64
C GLY A 240 8.33 -17.45 -7.62
N GLU A 241 8.19 -18.67 -8.15
CA GLU A 241 9.09 -19.24 -9.17
C GLU A 241 9.14 -18.39 -10.45
N LEU A 242 7.97 -17.99 -10.98
CA LEU A 242 7.91 -17.15 -12.17
C LEU A 242 8.53 -15.78 -11.94
N PHE A 243 8.25 -15.18 -10.80
CA PHE A 243 8.81 -13.90 -10.41
C PHE A 243 10.33 -14.00 -10.19
N ALA A 244 10.81 -15.01 -9.49
CA ALA A 244 12.23 -15.25 -9.30
C ALA A 244 12.95 -15.48 -10.65
N LYS A 245 12.36 -16.27 -11.55
CA LYS A 245 12.91 -16.52 -12.89
C LYS A 245 13.05 -15.23 -13.69
N VAL A 246 11.99 -14.43 -13.79
CA VAL A 246 12.02 -13.14 -14.50
C VAL A 246 13.12 -12.25 -13.93
N PHE A 247 13.20 -12.15 -12.59
CA PHE A 247 14.20 -11.34 -11.92
C PHE A 247 15.63 -11.78 -12.22
N PHE A 248 15.95 -13.07 -12.10
CA PHE A 248 17.32 -13.58 -12.34
C PHE A 248 17.71 -13.53 -13.82
N GLU A 249 16.79 -13.71 -14.76
CA GLU A 249 17.04 -13.56 -16.19
C GLU A 249 17.42 -12.12 -16.55
N PHE A 250 16.69 -11.13 -16.03
CA PHE A 250 17.03 -9.71 -16.26
C PHE A 250 18.38 -9.31 -15.64
N GLN A 251 18.74 -9.83 -14.45
CA GLN A 251 20.06 -9.56 -13.87
C GLN A 251 21.21 -10.12 -14.71
N LYS A 252 21.08 -11.34 -15.23
CA LYS A 252 22.09 -11.95 -16.11
C LYS A 252 22.32 -11.12 -17.36
N THR A 253 21.23 -10.63 -17.98
CA THR A 253 21.31 -9.80 -19.19
C THR A 253 21.94 -8.44 -18.91
N ALA A 254 21.65 -7.82 -17.78
CA ALA A 254 22.23 -6.53 -17.40
C ALA A 254 23.75 -6.62 -17.13
N ILE A 255 24.20 -7.69 -16.49
CA ILE A 255 25.64 -7.92 -16.22
C ILE A 255 26.38 -8.20 -17.53
N SER A 256 25.83 -9.00 -18.46
CA SER A 256 26.46 -9.30 -19.75
C SER A 256 26.61 -8.06 -20.65
N VAL A 257 25.73 -7.07 -20.53
CA VAL A 257 25.84 -5.80 -21.27
C VAL A 257 26.88 -4.87 -20.64
N ALA A 258 27.06 -4.92 -19.31
CA ALA A 258 28.06 -4.13 -18.60
C ALA A 258 29.49 -4.65 -18.84
N ASP A 259 29.66 -5.95 -18.96
CA ASP A 259 30.99 -6.60 -19.25
C ASP A 259 31.34 -6.64 -20.75
N GLY A 260 30.36 -6.43 -21.64
CA GLY A 260 30.56 -6.41 -23.10
C GLY A 260 30.91 -5.05 -23.73
N GLY A 261 31.00 -3.99 -22.94
CA GLY A 261 31.25 -2.60 -23.37
C GLY A 261 32.74 -2.21 -23.53
N GLY A 262 33.61 -3.15 -23.83
CA GLY A 262 35.03 -2.89 -24.11
C GLY A 262 35.41 -3.33 -25.54
N ILE A 263 35.10 -2.48 -26.55
CA ILE A 263 35.82 -2.41 -27.83
C ILE A 263 36.01 -0.93 -28.19
#